data_d8425062a1956f01afb5ff75155295c0
#
_entry.id   d8425062a1956f01afb5ff75155295c0
#
_cell.length_a   1.000
_cell.length_b   1.000
_cell.length_c   1.000
_cell.angle_alpha   90.00
_cell.angle_beta   90.00
_cell.angle_gamma   90.00
#
_symmetry.space_group_name_H-M   'P 1'
#
loop_
_entity.id
_entity.type
_entity.pdbx_description
1 polymer ?
#
loop_
_entity_poly.entity_id
_entity_poly.type
_entity_poly.pdbx_seq_one_letter_code
_entity_poly.pdbx_strand_id
1 'polypeptide(L)'
;MEELDLLKKAWKKDEIAFEQVSEKEIYRMLHQKSSSIVKWILMISLIEFVFWNIITVIFSDDKYQSKLHRYGIEDVMFAVNVVNYVIILVFIFVFYKNYRAISTTDSTRQLMKNILKTRKTVQNYIWYNLGIASVSIVLSIVMLFYHTGKMIAMLEKAEAEGNRVFFLSACTLISILFIAVILFIFWLFYRLLYGILLKRLYANYNELKKMEL
;
A
#
# COMPACT_ATOMS: atom_id res chain seq x y z
N MET A 1 33.85 53.59 -1.34
CA MET A 1 33.65 52.95 -2.66
C MET A 1 34.38 51.60 -2.77
N GLU A 2 35.47 51.38 -2.07
CA GLU A 2 36.22 50.12 -2.07
C GLU A 2 35.45 48.90 -1.46
N GLU A 3 34.67 49.13 -0.40
CA GLU A 3 33.90 48.06 0.23
C GLU A 3 32.78 47.51 -0.68
N LEU A 4 32.19 48.37 -1.50
CA LEU A 4 31.15 47.97 -2.46
C LEU A 4 31.72 47.18 -3.63
N ASP A 5 32.98 47.50 -4.02
CA ASP A 5 33.69 46.74 -5.06
C ASP A 5 34.20 45.38 -4.56
N LEU A 6 34.55 45.29 -3.27
CA LEU A 6 34.89 44.00 -2.64
C LEU A 6 33.67 43.09 -2.52
N LEU A 7 32.50 43.62 -2.13
CA LEU A 7 31.24 42.88 -2.10
C LEU A 7 30.81 42.43 -3.49
N LYS A 8 30.94 43.28 -4.50
CA LYS A 8 30.65 42.95 -5.90
C LYS A 8 31.57 41.88 -6.48
N LYS A 9 32.84 41.91 -6.05
CA LYS A 9 33.84 40.89 -6.41
C LYS A 9 33.62 39.56 -5.71
N ALA A 10 33.21 39.59 -4.44
CA ALA A 10 32.79 38.37 -3.70
C ALA A 10 31.56 37.75 -4.32
N TRP A 11 30.54 38.55 -4.66
CA TRP A 11 29.29 38.04 -5.28
C TRP A 11 29.53 37.46 -6.69
N LYS A 12 30.36 38.12 -7.52
CA LYS A 12 30.79 37.54 -8.81
C LYS A 12 31.60 36.26 -8.66
N LYS A 13 32.35 36.11 -7.57
CA LYS A 13 33.12 34.90 -7.29
C LYS A 13 32.21 33.76 -6.83
N ASP A 14 31.13 34.04 -6.08
CA ASP A 14 30.12 33.07 -5.70
C ASP A 14 29.22 32.69 -6.88
N GLU A 15 28.88 33.59 -7.81
CA GLU A 15 28.15 33.23 -9.05
C GLU A 15 28.95 32.29 -9.96
N ILE A 16 30.27 32.38 -9.95
CA ILE A 16 31.16 31.49 -10.74
C ILE A 16 31.35 30.13 -10.05
N ALA A 17 31.11 30.04 -8.73
CA ALA A 17 31.27 28.81 -7.95
C ALA A 17 30.03 27.86 -8.04
N PHE A 18 28.88 28.33 -8.54
CA PHE A 18 27.76 27.45 -8.85
C PHE A 18 27.97 26.81 -10.22
N GLU A 19 28.51 25.61 -10.22
CA GLU A 19 28.58 24.76 -11.41
C GLU A 19 27.16 24.64 -11.99
N GLN A 20 26.92 25.26 -13.15
CA GLN A 20 25.61 25.19 -13.81
C GLN A 20 25.41 23.76 -14.28
N VAL A 21 24.64 22.98 -13.49
CA VAL A 21 24.28 21.60 -13.84
C VAL A 21 23.50 21.63 -15.15
N SER A 22 23.95 20.92 -16.16
CA SER A 22 23.28 20.86 -17.45
C SER A 22 21.90 20.17 -17.33
N GLU A 23 20.94 20.58 -18.18
CA GLU A 23 19.62 19.93 -18.23
C GLU A 23 19.71 18.41 -18.39
N LYS A 24 20.67 17.94 -19.17
CA LYS A 24 20.95 16.51 -19.36
C LYS A 24 21.40 15.83 -18.07
N GLU A 25 22.14 16.53 -17.24
CA GLU A 25 22.63 16.00 -15.96
C GLU A 25 21.52 15.99 -14.91
N ILE A 26 20.66 17.02 -14.87
CA ILE A 26 19.46 17.07 -14.04
C ILE A 26 18.53 15.91 -14.43
N TYR A 27 18.29 15.70 -15.73
CA TYR A 27 17.50 14.57 -16.22
C TYR A 27 18.08 13.24 -15.75
N ARG A 28 19.38 13.02 -15.88
CA ARG A 28 20.06 11.79 -15.44
C ARG A 28 19.88 11.53 -13.95
N MET A 29 20.01 12.57 -13.12
CA MET A 29 19.81 12.47 -11.68
C MET A 29 18.35 12.13 -11.33
N LEU A 30 17.38 12.79 -11.95
CA LEU A 30 15.94 12.52 -11.72
C LEU A 30 15.53 11.14 -12.20
N HIS A 31 16.09 10.68 -13.33
CA HIS A 31 15.89 9.34 -13.84
C HIS A 31 16.40 8.27 -12.86
N GLN A 32 17.65 8.40 -12.38
CA GLN A 32 18.24 7.49 -11.40
C GLN A 32 17.45 7.46 -10.09
N LYS A 33 17.05 8.63 -9.56
CA LYS A 33 16.21 8.73 -8.36
C LYS A 33 14.85 8.05 -8.57
N SER A 34 14.18 8.28 -9.70
CA SER A 34 12.90 7.69 -10.01
C SER A 34 12.98 6.17 -10.15
N SER A 35 14.00 5.66 -10.85
CA SER A 35 14.27 4.22 -10.98
C SER A 35 14.52 3.57 -9.62
N SER A 36 15.33 4.20 -8.75
CA SER A 36 15.60 3.72 -7.39
C SER A 36 14.31 3.65 -6.55
N ILE A 37 13.46 4.67 -6.59
CA ILE A 37 12.19 4.69 -5.84
C ILE A 37 11.29 3.53 -6.29
N VAL A 38 11.16 3.30 -7.60
CA VAL A 38 10.30 2.22 -8.11
C VAL A 38 10.88 0.84 -7.81
N LYS A 39 12.20 0.70 -7.78
CA LYS A 39 12.87 -0.50 -7.27
C LYS A 39 12.49 -0.78 -5.81
N TRP A 40 12.49 0.24 -4.94
CA TRP A 40 12.07 0.11 -3.55
C TRP A 40 10.59 -0.28 -3.42
N ILE A 41 9.70 0.27 -4.26
CA ILE A 41 8.28 -0.12 -4.30
C ILE A 41 8.17 -1.63 -4.60
N LEU A 42 8.88 -2.12 -5.61
CA LEU A 42 8.91 -3.55 -5.94
C LEU A 42 9.46 -4.40 -4.80
N MET A 43 10.58 -3.98 -4.16
CA MET A 43 11.15 -4.73 -3.05
C MET A 43 10.21 -4.79 -1.84
N ILE A 44 9.55 -3.68 -1.51
CA ILE A 44 8.59 -3.64 -0.40
C ILE A 44 7.40 -4.56 -0.69
N SER A 45 6.88 -4.58 -1.92
CA SER A 45 5.77 -5.48 -2.29
C SER A 45 6.15 -6.96 -2.19
N LEU A 46 7.40 -7.31 -2.51
CA LEU A 46 7.92 -8.68 -2.35
C LEU A 46 8.08 -9.05 -0.87
N ILE A 47 8.65 -8.15 -0.06
CA ILE A 47 8.80 -8.34 1.38
C ILE A 47 7.42 -8.49 2.04
N GLU A 48 6.47 -7.65 1.67
CA GLU A 48 5.09 -7.71 2.16
C GLU A 48 4.43 -9.05 1.82
N PHE A 49 4.58 -9.51 0.57
CA PHE A 49 4.08 -10.81 0.15
C PHE A 49 4.66 -11.96 0.98
N VAL A 50 5.98 -11.99 1.17
CA VAL A 50 6.66 -13.01 2.00
C VAL A 50 6.21 -12.92 3.46
N PHE A 51 6.12 -11.70 4.01
CA PHE A 51 5.71 -11.46 5.39
C PHE A 51 4.31 -12.01 5.68
N TRP A 52 3.32 -11.73 4.82
CA TRP A 52 1.98 -12.25 4.99
C TRP A 52 1.91 -13.77 4.85
N ASN A 53 2.71 -14.37 3.95
CA ASN A 53 2.81 -15.83 3.84
C ASN A 53 3.38 -16.46 5.11
N ILE A 54 4.43 -15.87 5.69
CA ILE A 54 5.01 -16.35 6.97
C ILE A 54 3.96 -16.28 8.09
N ILE A 55 3.24 -15.17 8.21
CA ILE A 55 2.16 -15.03 9.19
C ILE A 55 1.10 -16.11 8.98
N THR A 56 0.66 -16.33 7.75
CA THR A 56 -0.33 -17.36 7.44
C THR A 56 0.13 -18.73 7.87
N VAL A 57 1.38 -19.11 7.61
CA VAL A 57 1.93 -20.41 8.02
C VAL A 57 2.02 -20.53 9.56
N ILE A 58 2.47 -19.48 10.26
CA ILE A 58 2.60 -19.50 11.73
C ILE A 58 1.22 -19.63 12.42
N PHE A 59 0.20 -18.97 11.89
CA PHE A 59 -1.15 -18.94 12.47
C PHE A 59 -2.11 -19.97 11.86
N SER A 60 -1.64 -20.78 10.90
CA SER A 60 -2.40 -21.90 10.33
C SER A 60 -2.34 -23.08 11.30
N ASP A 61 -3.28 -23.14 12.25
CA ASP A 61 -3.42 -24.24 13.22
C ASP A 61 -4.42 -25.28 12.71
N ASP A 62 -4.23 -26.56 13.06
CA ASP A 62 -5.14 -27.65 12.74
C ASP A 62 -6.58 -27.39 13.22
N LYS A 63 -6.71 -26.61 14.29
CA LYS A 63 -8.01 -26.14 14.80
C LYS A 63 -8.72 -25.18 13.83
N TYR A 64 -7.98 -24.39 13.07
CA TYR A 64 -8.56 -23.52 12.06
C TYR A 64 -9.07 -24.33 10.88
N GLN A 65 -8.29 -25.27 10.38
CA GLN A 65 -8.65 -26.15 9.28
C GLN A 65 -9.87 -27.02 9.64
N SER A 66 -9.90 -27.61 10.84
CA SER A 66 -11.04 -28.41 11.30
C SER A 66 -12.32 -27.60 11.44
N LYS A 67 -12.26 -26.30 11.74
CA LYS A 67 -13.42 -25.40 11.73
C LYS A 67 -13.93 -25.13 10.31
N LEU A 68 -13.03 -24.85 9.37
CA LEU A 68 -13.41 -24.62 7.96
C LEU A 68 -14.13 -25.85 7.37
N HIS A 69 -13.58 -27.04 7.64
CA HIS A 69 -14.18 -28.31 7.24
C HIS A 69 -15.57 -28.51 7.87
N ARG A 70 -15.71 -28.25 9.18
CA ARG A 70 -17.00 -28.36 9.89
C ARG A 70 -18.06 -27.43 9.32
N TYR A 71 -17.67 -26.27 8.78
CA TYR A 71 -18.60 -25.28 8.22
C TYR A 71 -18.85 -25.48 6.72
N GLY A 72 -18.18 -26.45 6.09
CA GLY A 72 -18.33 -26.74 4.66
C GLY A 72 -17.89 -25.60 3.73
N ILE A 73 -16.98 -24.73 4.19
CA ILE A 73 -16.52 -23.54 3.45
C ILE A 73 -15.07 -23.63 3.03
N GLU A 74 -14.45 -24.77 3.26
CA GLU A 74 -13.03 -25.03 2.95
C GLU A 74 -12.70 -24.72 1.49
N ASP A 75 -13.50 -25.27 0.56
CA ASP A 75 -13.31 -25.09 -0.88
C ASP A 75 -13.47 -23.61 -1.31
N VAL A 76 -14.44 -22.91 -0.72
CA VAL A 76 -14.67 -21.48 -1.02
C VAL A 76 -13.51 -20.64 -0.52
N MET A 77 -13.03 -20.89 0.70
CA MET A 77 -11.87 -20.19 1.26
C MET A 77 -10.59 -20.48 0.49
N PHE A 78 -10.41 -21.74 0.08
CA PHE A 78 -9.28 -22.11 -0.80
C PHE A 78 -9.32 -21.34 -2.12
N ALA A 79 -10.47 -21.32 -2.81
CA ALA A 79 -10.65 -20.60 -4.06
C ALA A 79 -10.38 -19.10 -3.90
N VAL A 80 -10.91 -18.46 -2.85
CA VAL A 80 -10.65 -17.04 -2.54
C VAL A 80 -9.17 -16.78 -2.32
N ASN A 81 -8.48 -17.63 -1.56
CA ASN A 81 -7.04 -17.51 -1.35
C ASN A 81 -6.25 -17.64 -2.65
N VAL A 82 -6.55 -18.63 -3.48
CA VAL A 82 -5.89 -18.81 -4.78
C VAL A 82 -6.07 -17.58 -5.67
N VAL A 83 -7.29 -17.06 -5.78
CA VAL A 83 -7.58 -15.83 -6.54
C VAL A 83 -6.79 -14.65 -6.00
N ASN A 84 -6.75 -14.48 -4.67
CA ASN A 84 -5.99 -13.41 -4.02
C ASN A 84 -4.48 -13.51 -4.33
N TYR A 85 -3.88 -14.71 -4.24
CA TYR A 85 -2.49 -14.93 -4.59
C TYR A 85 -2.20 -14.59 -6.05
N VAL A 86 -3.07 -15.02 -6.98
CA VAL A 86 -2.92 -14.70 -8.41
C VAL A 86 -2.93 -13.19 -8.63
N ILE A 87 -3.85 -12.46 -7.99
CA ILE A 87 -3.95 -11.00 -8.14
C ILE A 87 -2.70 -10.31 -7.58
N ILE A 88 -2.19 -10.72 -6.40
CA ILE A 88 -0.97 -10.16 -5.82
C ILE A 88 0.24 -10.40 -6.75
N LEU A 89 0.38 -11.61 -7.31
CA LEU A 89 1.45 -11.93 -8.27
C LEU A 89 1.35 -11.07 -9.53
N VAL A 90 0.15 -10.80 -10.02
CA VAL A 90 -0.08 -9.87 -11.14
C VAL A 90 0.39 -8.46 -10.79
N PHE A 91 0.09 -7.95 -9.59
CA PHE A 91 0.58 -6.64 -9.15
C PHE A 91 2.12 -6.60 -9.06
N ILE A 92 2.76 -7.62 -8.50
CA ILE A 92 4.22 -7.74 -8.43
C ILE A 92 4.82 -7.72 -9.85
N PHE A 93 4.23 -8.48 -10.78
CA PHE A 93 4.65 -8.47 -12.18
C PHE A 93 4.50 -7.08 -12.83
N VAL A 94 3.40 -6.37 -12.57
CA VAL A 94 3.17 -5.01 -13.08
C VAL A 94 4.17 -4.02 -12.45
N PHE A 95 4.53 -4.16 -11.17
CA PHE A 95 5.57 -3.36 -10.53
C PHE A 95 6.94 -3.60 -11.17
N TYR A 96 7.29 -4.86 -11.45
CA TYR A 96 8.50 -5.20 -12.18
C TYR A 96 8.53 -4.57 -13.59
N LYS A 97 7.41 -4.65 -14.32
CA LYS A 97 7.27 -4.03 -15.64
C LYS A 97 7.41 -2.50 -15.58
N ASN A 98 6.81 -1.86 -14.58
CA ASN A 98 6.93 -0.42 -14.37
C ASN A 98 8.37 -0.02 -13.99
N TYR A 99 9.05 -0.80 -13.14
CA TYR A 99 10.46 -0.60 -12.81
C TYR A 99 11.32 -0.67 -14.06
N ARG A 100 11.16 -1.70 -14.87
CA ARG A 100 11.92 -1.88 -16.11
C ARG A 100 11.65 -0.74 -17.11
N ALA A 101 10.39 -0.35 -17.27
CA ALA A 101 9.99 0.74 -18.15
C ALA A 101 10.61 2.10 -17.73
N ILE A 102 10.75 2.37 -16.43
CA ILE A 102 11.42 3.57 -15.94
C ILE A 102 12.93 3.47 -16.11
N SER A 103 13.54 2.33 -15.78
CA SER A 103 15.01 2.18 -15.82
C SER A 103 15.60 2.22 -17.24
N THR A 104 14.81 1.90 -18.27
CA THR A 104 15.27 1.84 -19.68
C THR A 104 14.80 3.01 -20.54
N THR A 105 14.14 4.01 -19.94
CA THR A 105 13.58 5.14 -20.68
C THR A 105 14.59 6.26 -20.82
N ASP A 106 14.82 6.74 -22.06
CA ASP A 106 15.71 7.86 -22.38
C ASP A 106 14.97 9.19 -22.63
N SER A 107 13.63 9.17 -22.72
CA SER A 107 12.80 10.34 -22.99
C SER A 107 12.15 10.89 -21.73
N THR A 108 12.29 12.20 -21.47
CA THR A 108 11.66 12.93 -20.34
C THR A 108 10.15 12.72 -20.30
N ARG A 109 9.49 12.90 -21.45
CA ARG A 109 8.04 12.74 -21.59
C ARG A 109 7.58 11.31 -21.25
N GLN A 110 8.32 10.31 -21.73
CA GLN A 110 8.01 8.92 -21.44
C GLN A 110 8.27 8.57 -19.98
N LEU A 111 9.32 9.12 -19.38
CA LEU A 111 9.62 8.97 -17.95
C LEU A 111 8.47 9.52 -17.09
N MET A 112 7.98 10.73 -17.39
CA MET A 112 6.84 11.33 -16.69
C MET A 112 5.59 10.44 -16.79
N LYS A 113 5.27 9.91 -17.97
CA LYS A 113 4.15 8.99 -18.19
C LYS A 113 4.29 7.71 -17.36
N ASN A 114 5.49 7.13 -17.32
CA ASN A 114 5.78 5.92 -16.55
C ASN A 114 5.68 6.17 -15.04
N ILE A 115 6.09 7.34 -14.56
CA ILE A 115 5.94 7.76 -13.16
C ILE A 115 4.46 7.81 -12.76
N LEU A 116 3.62 8.48 -13.56
CA LEU A 116 2.18 8.56 -13.29
C LEU A 116 1.49 7.19 -13.33
N LYS A 117 1.88 6.35 -14.28
CA LYS A 117 1.39 4.97 -14.39
C LYS A 117 1.76 4.16 -13.13
N THR A 118 3.01 4.24 -12.69
CA THR A 118 3.48 3.55 -11.49
C THR A 118 2.71 4.01 -10.25
N ARG A 119 2.51 5.33 -10.09
CA ARG A 119 1.71 5.89 -9.00
C ARG A 119 0.29 5.32 -8.98
N LYS A 120 -0.38 5.28 -10.14
CA LYS A 120 -1.74 4.71 -10.25
C LYS A 120 -1.76 3.23 -9.90
N THR A 121 -0.77 2.46 -10.35
CA THR A 121 -0.66 1.03 -10.03
C THR A 121 -0.52 0.81 -8.52
N VAL A 122 0.35 1.58 -7.84
CA VAL A 122 0.52 1.48 -6.38
C VAL A 122 -0.76 1.86 -5.64
N GLN A 123 -1.46 2.91 -6.06
CA GLN A 123 -2.74 3.28 -5.48
C GLN A 123 -3.78 2.17 -5.63
N ASN A 124 -3.88 1.56 -6.81
CA ASN A 124 -4.79 0.43 -7.05
C ASN A 124 -4.43 -0.78 -6.17
N TYR A 125 -3.14 -1.07 -6.00
CA TYR A 125 -2.66 -2.14 -5.10
C TYR A 125 -3.09 -1.89 -3.65
N ILE A 126 -2.91 -0.67 -3.14
CA ILE A 126 -3.33 -0.29 -1.78
C ILE A 126 -4.84 -0.47 -1.61
N TRP A 127 -5.64 0.06 -2.54
CA TRP A 127 -7.10 -0.06 -2.49
C TRP A 127 -7.58 -1.50 -2.57
N TYR A 128 -6.93 -2.33 -3.41
CA TYR A 128 -7.22 -3.76 -3.49
C TYR A 128 -6.97 -4.45 -2.15
N ASN A 129 -5.79 -4.22 -1.53
CA ASN A 129 -5.46 -4.86 -0.25
C ASN A 129 -6.38 -4.39 0.89
N LEU A 130 -6.73 -3.10 0.95
CA LEU A 130 -7.71 -2.60 1.92
C LEU A 130 -9.10 -3.20 1.68
N GLY A 131 -9.51 -3.35 0.43
CA GLY A 131 -10.78 -3.97 0.06
C GLY A 131 -10.86 -5.43 0.48
N ILE A 132 -9.84 -6.24 0.13
CA ILE A 132 -9.83 -7.66 0.50
C ILE A 132 -9.74 -7.86 2.01
N ALA A 133 -8.96 -7.02 2.72
CA ALA A 133 -8.89 -7.04 4.17
C ALA A 133 -10.27 -6.72 4.79
N SER A 134 -10.96 -5.71 4.28
CA SER A 134 -12.31 -5.34 4.72
C SER A 134 -13.30 -6.49 4.57
N VAL A 135 -13.34 -7.12 3.39
CA VAL A 135 -14.21 -8.27 3.12
C VAL A 135 -13.87 -9.44 4.03
N SER A 136 -12.57 -9.74 4.21
CA SER A 136 -12.11 -10.84 5.07
C SER A 136 -12.51 -10.64 6.54
N ILE A 137 -12.39 -9.42 7.06
CA ILE A 137 -12.78 -9.09 8.45
C ILE A 137 -14.30 -9.24 8.62
N VAL A 138 -15.09 -8.70 7.67
CA VAL A 138 -16.56 -8.83 7.71
C VAL A 138 -16.98 -10.29 7.70
N LEU A 139 -16.43 -11.11 6.81
CA LEU A 139 -16.71 -12.54 6.75
C LEU A 139 -16.33 -13.26 8.05
N SER A 140 -15.18 -12.90 8.66
CA SER A 140 -14.75 -13.48 9.94
C SER A 140 -15.72 -13.13 11.09
N ILE A 141 -16.23 -11.90 11.11
CA ILE A 141 -17.23 -11.47 12.11
C ILE A 141 -18.56 -12.21 11.90
N VAL A 142 -19.04 -12.30 10.67
CA VAL A 142 -20.26 -13.05 10.34
C VAL A 142 -20.13 -14.49 10.81
N MET A 143 -19.01 -15.15 10.53
CA MET A 143 -18.74 -16.49 10.99
C MET A 143 -18.72 -16.63 12.52
N LEU A 144 -18.13 -15.65 13.21
CA LEU A 144 -18.13 -15.59 14.67
C LEU A 144 -19.56 -15.62 15.23
N PHE A 145 -20.47 -14.84 14.63
CA PHE A 145 -21.85 -14.75 15.08
C PHE A 145 -22.66 -16.04 14.83
N TYR A 146 -22.51 -16.64 13.65
CA TYR A 146 -23.37 -17.77 13.26
C TYR A 146 -22.83 -19.14 13.69
N HIS A 147 -21.55 -19.28 13.96
CA HIS A 147 -20.93 -20.59 14.17
C HIS A 147 -20.21 -20.76 15.52
N THR A 148 -20.10 -19.70 16.32
CA THR A 148 -19.47 -19.83 17.64
C THR A 148 -20.51 -20.15 18.70
N GLY A 149 -20.47 -21.36 19.28
CA GLY A 149 -21.44 -21.79 20.30
C GLY A 149 -21.56 -20.84 21.49
N LYS A 150 -20.47 -20.17 21.89
CA LYS A 150 -20.51 -19.12 22.93
C LYS A 150 -21.39 -17.93 22.53
N MET A 151 -21.26 -17.47 21.27
CA MET A 151 -22.04 -16.35 20.76
C MET A 151 -23.53 -16.72 20.63
N ILE A 152 -23.81 -17.93 20.16
CA ILE A 152 -25.19 -18.46 20.09
C ILE A 152 -25.82 -18.53 21.48
N ALA A 153 -25.10 -19.09 22.47
CA ALA A 153 -25.60 -19.16 23.86
C ALA A 153 -25.82 -17.77 24.50
N MET A 154 -24.97 -16.79 24.20
CA MET A 154 -25.16 -15.38 24.63
C MET A 154 -26.40 -14.76 23.97
N LEU A 155 -26.65 -15.07 22.71
CA LEU A 155 -27.79 -14.59 21.96
C LEU A 155 -29.11 -15.18 22.54
N GLU A 156 -29.16 -16.50 22.80
CA GLU A 156 -30.28 -17.19 23.42
C GLU A 156 -30.58 -16.62 24.82
N LYS A 157 -29.55 -16.37 25.62
CA LYS A 157 -29.68 -15.73 26.93
C LYS A 157 -30.28 -14.34 26.83
N ALA A 158 -29.74 -13.50 25.91
CA ALA A 158 -30.27 -12.15 25.70
C ALA A 158 -31.73 -12.17 25.20
N GLU A 159 -32.12 -13.19 24.45
CA GLU A 159 -33.50 -13.40 23.99
C GLU A 159 -34.42 -13.78 25.15
N ALA A 160 -33.98 -14.67 26.03
CA ALA A 160 -34.72 -15.06 27.23
C ALA A 160 -34.94 -13.89 28.23
N GLU A 161 -33.98 -12.97 28.28
CA GLU A 161 -34.04 -11.74 29.10
C GLU A 161 -34.79 -10.57 28.41
N GLY A 162 -35.28 -10.75 27.17
CA GLY A 162 -35.98 -9.71 26.40
C GLY A 162 -35.04 -8.61 25.84
N ASN A 163 -33.74 -8.80 25.93
CA ASN A 163 -32.69 -7.81 25.58
C ASN A 163 -32.02 -8.09 24.22
N ARG A 164 -32.61 -8.97 23.39
CA ARG A 164 -32.00 -9.39 22.10
C ARG A 164 -31.62 -8.24 21.20
N VAL A 165 -32.50 -7.24 21.03
CA VAL A 165 -32.26 -6.10 20.14
C VAL A 165 -31.09 -5.25 20.66
N PHE A 166 -31.06 -4.99 21.96
CA PHE A 166 -29.96 -4.26 22.59
C PHE A 166 -28.61 -4.98 22.44
N PHE A 167 -28.58 -6.28 22.68
CA PHE A 167 -27.39 -7.12 22.53
C PHE A 167 -26.87 -7.11 21.09
N LEU A 168 -27.75 -7.31 20.09
CA LEU A 168 -27.37 -7.28 18.68
C LEU A 168 -26.85 -5.90 18.25
N SER A 169 -27.50 -4.81 18.68
CA SER A 169 -27.06 -3.45 18.36
C SER A 169 -25.70 -3.13 18.98
N ALA A 170 -25.46 -3.53 20.22
CA ALA A 170 -24.18 -3.37 20.88
C ALA A 170 -23.06 -4.15 20.16
N CYS A 171 -23.31 -5.43 19.84
CA CYS A 171 -22.36 -6.26 19.10
C CYS A 171 -22.05 -5.68 17.70
N THR A 172 -23.05 -5.19 16.99
CA THR A 172 -22.89 -4.57 15.67
C THR A 172 -22.04 -3.28 15.78
N LEU A 173 -22.32 -2.44 16.76
CA LEU A 173 -21.54 -1.21 16.99
C LEU A 173 -20.07 -1.51 17.31
N ILE A 174 -19.82 -2.47 18.20
CA ILE A 174 -18.47 -2.92 18.56
C ILE A 174 -17.77 -3.48 17.32
N SER A 175 -18.45 -4.27 16.50
CA SER A 175 -17.90 -4.83 15.27
C SER A 175 -17.51 -3.75 14.26
N ILE A 176 -18.36 -2.73 14.06
CA ILE A 176 -18.09 -1.60 13.19
C ILE A 176 -16.86 -0.82 13.69
N LEU A 177 -16.80 -0.54 14.99
CA LEU A 177 -15.65 0.16 15.58
C LEU A 177 -14.36 -0.64 15.42
N PHE A 178 -14.40 -1.95 15.65
CA PHE A 178 -13.27 -2.86 15.47
C PHE A 178 -12.76 -2.88 14.01
N ILE A 179 -13.68 -2.99 13.04
CA ILE A 179 -13.35 -2.91 11.61
C ILE A 179 -12.68 -1.56 11.29
N ALA A 180 -13.27 -0.46 11.75
CA ALA A 180 -12.74 0.88 11.50
C ALA A 180 -11.32 1.06 12.04
N VAL A 181 -11.05 0.58 13.25
CA VAL A 181 -9.72 0.64 13.87
C VAL A 181 -8.70 -0.18 13.07
N ILE A 182 -9.05 -1.42 12.70
CA ILE A 182 -8.13 -2.27 11.92
C ILE A 182 -7.85 -1.67 10.54
N LEU A 183 -8.89 -1.23 9.82
CA LEU A 183 -8.71 -0.60 8.51
C LEU A 183 -7.90 0.70 8.60
N PHE A 184 -8.05 1.46 9.68
CA PHE A 184 -7.23 2.66 9.94
C PHE A 184 -5.75 2.29 10.14
N ILE A 185 -5.46 1.22 10.90
CA ILE A 185 -4.09 0.72 11.08
C ILE A 185 -3.50 0.27 9.75
N PHE A 186 -4.22 -0.50 8.93
CA PHE A 186 -3.77 -0.90 7.60
C PHE A 186 -3.54 0.29 6.68
N TRP A 187 -4.47 1.27 6.66
CA TRP A 187 -4.30 2.48 5.89
C TRP A 187 -3.07 3.28 6.31
N LEU A 188 -2.82 3.41 7.62
CA LEU A 188 -1.64 4.08 8.15
C LEU A 188 -0.35 3.35 7.73
N PHE A 189 -0.34 2.02 7.82
CA PHE A 189 0.76 1.17 7.36
C PHE A 189 1.08 1.41 5.88
N TYR A 190 0.08 1.35 5.00
CA TYR A 190 0.28 1.62 3.57
C TYR A 190 0.69 3.06 3.28
N ARG A 191 0.17 4.01 4.02
CA ARG A 191 0.57 5.41 3.91
C ARG A 191 2.03 5.65 4.29
N LEU A 192 2.53 4.95 5.30
CA LEU A 192 3.93 5.03 5.70
C LEU A 192 4.85 4.34 4.68
N LEU A 193 4.51 3.14 4.24
CA LEU A 193 5.36 2.38 3.31
C LEU A 193 5.40 2.98 1.91
N TYR A 194 4.23 3.20 1.32
CA TYR A 194 4.13 3.64 -0.07
C TYR A 194 3.95 5.14 -0.23
N GLY A 195 3.32 5.81 0.74
CA GLY A 195 3.00 7.24 0.65
C GLY A 195 4.25 8.12 0.55
N ILE A 196 5.31 7.82 1.31
CA ILE A 196 6.59 8.53 1.26
C ILE A 196 7.25 8.34 -0.12
N LEU A 197 7.27 7.10 -0.62
CA LEU A 197 7.87 6.79 -1.93
C LEU A 197 7.09 7.46 -3.07
N LEU A 198 5.75 7.42 -3.03
CA LEU A 198 4.90 8.08 -4.00
C LEU A 198 5.04 9.60 -3.98
N LYS A 199 5.21 10.21 -2.78
CA LYS A 199 5.46 11.66 -2.64
C LYS A 199 6.79 12.04 -3.30
N ARG A 200 7.86 11.28 -3.05
CA ARG A 200 9.18 11.51 -3.67
C ARG A 200 9.12 11.32 -5.18
N LEU A 201 8.43 10.28 -5.65
CA LEU A 201 8.27 10.01 -7.08
C LEU A 201 7.49 11.13 -7.78
N TYR A 202 6.49 11.69 -7.13
CA TYR A 202 5.71 12.82 -7.65
C TYR A 202 6.50 14.14 -7.63
N ALA A 203 7.39 14.34 -6.66
CA ALA A 203 8.30 15.48 -6.66
C ALA A 203 9.24 15.42 -7.90
N ASN A 204 9.81 14.25 -8.20
CA ASN A 204 10.63 14.07 -9.40
C ASN A 204 9.82 14.35 -10.69
N TYR A 205 8.55 13.93 -10.75
CA TYR A 205 7.66 14.27 -11.86
C TYR A 205 7.49 15.78 -12.05
N ASN A 206 7.30 16.53 -10.95
CA ASN A 206 7.12 17.97 -11.00
C ASN A 206 8.40 18.71 -11.47
N GLU A 207 9.58 18.21 -11.06
CA GLU A 207 10.86 18.77 -11.53
C GLU A 207 11.04 18.51 -13.04
N LEU A 208 10.75 17.29 -13.52
CA LEU A 208 10.80 16.98 -14.95
C LEU A 208 9.84 17.85 -15.76
N LYS A 209 8.64 18.13 -15.22
CA LYS A 209 7.65 18.99 -15.87
C LYS A 209 8.14 20.44 -16.02
N LYS A 210 8.92 20.96 -15.08
CA LYS A 210 9.50 22.31 -15.16
C LYS A 210 10.56 22.42 -16.25
N MET A 211 11.21 21.32 -16.62
CA MET A 211 12.22 21.27 -17.67
C MET A 211 11.63 21.21 -19.09
N GLU A 212 10.35 20.83 -19.24
CA GLU A 212 9.65 20.80 -20.53
C GLU A 212 8.92 22.11 -20.86
N LEU A 213 8.80 23.05 -19.91
CA LEU A 213 8.19 24.38 -20.08
C LEU A 213 9.25 25.42 -20.44
#